data_769353d9f47b5398d70821c8cb7dcc9c
#
_entry.id   769353d9f47b5398d70821c8cb7dcc9c
#
_cell.length_a   1.000
_cell.length_b   1.000
_cell.length_c   1.000
_cell.angle_alpha   90.00
_cell.angle_beta   90.00
_cell.angle_gamma   90.00
#
_symmetry.space_group_name_H-M   'P 1'
#
loop_
_entity.id
_entity.type
_entity.pdbx_description
1 polymer ?
#
loop_
_entity_poly.entity_id
_entity_poly.type
_entity_poly.pdbx_seq_one_letter_code
_entity_poly.pdbx_strand_id
1 'polypeptide(L)'
;MKKSLAALLAVLLIFGCAALTACSKKRLSTEAGDSQIISADEIADTMTSKDGKYEIAMVTNVGRLKDKSFNQGTWDGVKLFAYKNGKSYKYYQPRNGNKASDDDRYNAFIEAIKGGANIIVATGYEQENALKRAAAENPDTKFIFVDGYVLTNGDGQALSNVAAVAFKEEQCGYLAGYAAVTEGNTKLGFVGGGAGNNPSVNRFGYGFVQGANDAAKLTGVVVEMKYSYRYGDNFSASSELQNMVNEWYKSGTECIFSCGGEMCDSVFEAALANNGKSIGVDVDQSSVSDTVITSAM
;
A
#
# COMPACT_ATOMS: atom_id res chain seq x y z
N MET A 1 -63.90 -24.02 22.79
CA MET A 1 -62.61 -23.79 23.47
C MET A 1 -61.37 -24.02 22.58
N LYS A 2 -61.33 -24.98 21.66
CA LYS A 2 -60.13 -25.25 20.83
C LYS A 2 -59.84 -24.20 19.72
N LYS A 3 -60.85 -23.48 19.21
CA LYS A 3 -60.68 -22.44 18.15
C LYS A 3 -60.20 -21.09 18.70
N SER A 4 -60.49 -20.79 19.97
CA SER A 4 -60.03 -19.54 20.61
C SER A 4 -58.54 -19.59 21.03
N LEU A 5 -58.03 -20.79 21.34
CA LEU A 5 -56.65 -21.00 21.74
C LEU A 5 -55.69 -20.89 20.53
N ALA A 6 -56.14 -21.34 19.36
CA ALA A 6 -55.34 -21.22 18.13
C ALA A 6 -55.21 -19.78 17.64
N ALA A 7 -56.25 -18.95 17.81
CA ALA A 7 -56.19 -17.53 17.47
C ALA A 7 -55.29 -16.74 18.41
N LEU A 8 -55.22 -17.08 19.69
CA LEU A 8 -54.35 -16.45 20.68
C LEU A 8 -52.86 -16.78 20.45
N LEU A 9 -52.56 -18.02 20.03
CA LEU A 9 -51.20 -18.44 19.68
C LEU A 9 -50.71 -17.75 18.38
N ALA A 10 -51.60 -17.55 17.40
CA ALA A 10 -51.25 -16.86 16.15
C ALA A 10 -50.93 -15.39 16.36
N VAL A 11 -51.65 -14.70 17.26
CA VAL A 11 -51.39 -13.31 17.61
C VAL A 11 -50.07 -13.16 18.38
N LEU A 12 -49.72 -14.09 19.27
CA LEU A 12 -48.45 -14.09 20.01
C LEU A 12 -47.24 -14.36 19.10
N LEU A 13 -47.39 -15.15 18.03
CA LEU A 13 -46.32 -15.38 17.04
C LEU A 13 -46.10 -14.17 16.13
N ILE A 14 -47.15 -13.40 15.80
CA ILE A 14 -47.03 -12.18 14.99
C ILE A 14 -46.35 -11.06 15.81
N PHE A 15 -46.63 -10.93 17.10
CA PHE A 15 -45.96 -9.96 17.97
C PHE A 15 -44.51 -10.37 18.31
N GLY A 16 -44.19 -11.67 18.37
CA GLY A 16 -42.85 -12.17 18.59
C GLY A 16 -41.91 -11.93 17.41
N CYS A 17 -42.40 -11.98 16.17
CA CYS A 17 -41.60 -11.68 14.98
C CYS A 17 -41.35 -10.17 14.76
N ALA A 18 -42.25 -9.30 15.24
CA ALA A 18 -42.05 -7.84 15.14
C ALA A 18 -41.01 -7.30 16.14
N ALA A 19 -40.71 -8.04 17.21
CA ALA A 19 -39.71 -7.66 18.21
C ALA A 19 -38.28 -8.07 17.83
N LEU A 20 -38.10 -8.96 16.84
CA LEU A 20 -36.78 -9.42 16.38
C LEU A 20 -36.18 -8.58 15.22
N THR A 21 -36.94 -7.66 14.62
CA THR A 21 -36.45 -6.75 13.59
C THR A 21 -36.07 -5.37 14.13
N ALA A 22 -36.14 -5.13 15.43
CA ALA A 22 -35.80 -3.86 16.07
C ALA A 22 -34.40 -3.82 16.72
N CYS A 23 -33.49 -4.76 16.39
CA CYS A 23 -32.07 -4.56 16.61
C CYS A 23 -31.41 -3.85 15.42
N SER A 24 -31.99 -2.71 15.03
CA SER A 24 -31.27 -1.66 14.36
C SER A 24 -30.19 -1.17 15.30
N LYS A 25 -28.91 -1.40 14.93
CA LYS A 25 -27.76 -0.82 15.60
C LYS A 25 -27.99 0.67 15.79
N LYS A 26 -28.39 1.09 16.99
CA LYS A 26 -28.31 2.46 17.40
C LYS A 26 -26.82 2.81 17.42
N ARG A 27 -26.31 3.35 16.29
CA ARG A 27 -25.05 4.07 16.29
C ARG A 27 -25.19 5.12 17.37
N LEU A 28 -24.34 5.06 18.40
CA LEU A 28 -24.12 6.21 19.24
C LEU A 28 -23.69 7.35 18.32
N SER A 29 -24.58 8.28 18.04
CA SER A 29 -24.22 9.58 17.53
C SER A 29 -23.56 10.33 18.68
N THR A 30 -22.25 10.22 18.80
CA THR A 30 -21.48 11.31 19.38
C THR A 30 -21.67 12.48 18.39
N GLU A 31 -22.29 13.54 18.84
CA GLU A 31 -22.29 14.84 18.17
C GLU A 31 -20.86 15.40 18.18
N ALA A 32 -20.01 14.86 17.30
CA ALA A 32 -18.89 15.54 16.69
C ALA A 32 -19.39 15.89 15.28
N GLY A 33 -19.37 17.18 14.92
CA GLY A 33 -20.00 17.70 13.71
C GLY A 33 -19.75 16.80 12.50
N ASP A 34 -20.77 16.69 11.68
CA ASP A 34 -20.84 15.90 10.45
C ASP A 34 -19.78 16.43 9.44
N SER A 35 -18.51 16.16 9.72
CA SER A 35 -17.46 16.28 8.73
C SER A 35 -17.63 15.09 7.82
N GLN A 36 -18.25 15.27 6.67
CA GLN A 36 -18.26 14.27 5.59
C GLN A 36 -16.82 13.72 5.48
N ILE A 37 -16.69 12.41 5.72
CA ILE A 37 -15.41 11.73 5.50
C ILE A 37 -15.26 11.67 3.99
N ILE A 38 -14.55 12.64 3.42
CA ILE A 38 -14.23 12.67 2.00
C ILE A 38 -13.22 11.56 1.71
N SER A 39 -13.45 10.83 0.63
CA SER A 39 -12.49 9.87 0.09
C SER A 39 -11.40 10.60 -0.70
N ALA A 40 -10.19 10.04 -0.74
CA ALA A 40 -9.11 10.59 -1.56
C ALA A 40 -9.46 10.59 -3.07
N ASP A 41 -10.30 9.68 -3.52
CA ASP A 41 -10.77 9.60 -4.91
C ASP A 41 -11.69 10.76 -5.31
N GLU A 42 -12.33 11.41 -4.32
CA GLU A 42 -13.16 12.61 -4.54
C GLU A 42 -12.31 13.88 -4.63
N ILE A 43 -11.02 13.82 -4.31
CA ILE A 43 -10.09 14.94 -4.39
C ILE A 43 -9.27 14.82 -5.68
N ALA A 44 -9.29 15.88 -6.49
CA ALA A 44 -8.55 15.89 -7.76
C ALA A 44 -7.05 15.61 -7.56
N ASP A 45 -6.41 14.88 -8.47
CA ASP A 45 -4.96 14.62 -8.41
C ASP A 45 -4.13 15.86 -8.73
N THR A 46 -4.74 16.85 -9.37
CA THR A 46 -4.09 18.12 -9.72
C THR A 46 -4.99 19.27 -9.31
N MET A 47 -4.38 20.36 -8.87
CA MET A 47 -5.08 21.62 -8.63
C MET A 47 -4.33 22.80 -9.24
N THR A 48 -5.06 23.89 -9.48
CA THR A 48 -4.47 25.17 -9.86
C THR A 48 -4.42 26.06 -8.62
N SER A 49 -3.22 26.42 -8.19
CA SER A 49 -3.03 27.35 -7.08
C SER A 49 -3.30 28.77 -7.55
N LYS A 50 -3.79 29.61 -6.63
CA LYS A 50 -4.18 31.03 -6.93
C LYS A 50 -2.97 31.91 -7.28
N ASP A 51 -1.81 31.61 -6.71
CA ASP A 51 -0.58 32.38 -6.85
C ASP A 51 0.52 31.63 -7.61
N GLY A 52 0.18 30.45 -8.15
CA GLY A 52 1.14 29.56 -8.84
C GLY A 52 2.07 28.79 -7.90
N LYS A 53 1.89 28.93 -6.57
CA LYS A 53 2.70 28.22 -5.57
C LYS A 53 1.90 27.07 -4.94
N TYR A 54 2.61 26.06 -4.51
CA TYR A 54 2.03 24.85 -3.92
C TYR A 54 2.69 24.58 -2.57
N GLU A 55 1.94 24.71 -1.49
CA GLU A 55 2.47 24.63 -0.12
C GLU A 55 2.94 23.25 0.28
N ILE A 56 2.30 22.22 -0.29
CA ILE A 56 2.65 20.81 -0.03
C ILE A 56 3.01 20.14 -1.35
N ALA A 57 4.13 19.45 -1.37
CA ALA A 57 4.54 18.66 -2.52
C ALA A 57 4.75 17.19 -2.15
N MET A 58 4.61 16.31 -3.14
CA MET A 58 5.12 14.96 -3.11
C MET A 58 6.12 14.79 -4.26
N VAL A 59 7.26 14.17 -3.98
CA VAL A 59 8.17 13.68 -5.02
C VAL A 59 8.02 12.18 -5.10
N THR A 60 7.54 11.71 -6.27
CA THR A 60 7.27 10.28 -6.49
C THR A 60 8.56 9.47 -6.51
N ASN A 61 8.45 8.19 -6.13
CA ASN A 61 9.51 7.22 -6.31
C ASN A 61 9.57 6.72 -7.77
N VAL A 62 9.93 5.47 -7.97
CA VAL A 62 9.82 4.75 -9.23
C VAL A 62 8.35 4.50 -9.61
N GLY A 63 8.06 4.30 -10.89
CA GLY A 63 6.71 4.01 -11.36
C GLY A 63 5.84 5.25 -11.58
N ARG A 64 4.56 4.99 -11.78
CA ARG A 64 3.53 6.02 -11.98
C ARG A 64 3.00 6.52 -10.65
N LEU A 65 2.42 7.72 -10.66
CA LEU A 65 1.67 8.22 -9.50
C LEU A 65 0.49 7.29 -9.13
N LYS A 66 -0.23 6.83 -10.14
CA LYS A 66 -1.39 5.91 -10.02
C LYS A 66 -0.93 4.47 -10.21
N ASP A 67 -0.06 4.00 -9.33
CA ASP A 67 0.47 2.64 -9.33
C ASP A 67 -0.41 1.61 -8.62
N LYS A 68 -1.56 2.06 -8.08
CA LYS A 68 -2.48 1.27 -7.26
C LYS A 68 -1.78 0.63 -6.04
N SER A 69 -0.74 1.27 -5.55
CA SER A 69 0.13 0.80 -4.48
C SER A 69 0.76 1.99 -3.75
N PHE A 70 2.08 2.00 -3.59
CA PHE A 70 2.85 2.88 -2.71
C PHE A 70 2.79 4.37 -3.08
N ASN A 71 3.02 4.73 -4.36
CA ASN A 71 2.94 6.14 -4.78
C ASN A 71 1.49 6.66 -4.66
N GLN A 72 0.51 5.89 -5.12
CA GLN A 72 -0.89 6.31 -5.05
C GLN A 72 -1.34 6.46 -3.61
N GLY A 73 -1.07 5.49 -2.74
CA GLY A 73 -1.45 5.55 -1.32
C GLY A 73 -0.85 6.76 -0.61
N THR A 74 0.44 7.05 -0.87
CA THR A 74 1.11 8.24 -0.33
C THR A 74 0.48 9.54 -0.86
N TRP A 75 0.20 9.60 -2.17
CA TRP A 75 -0.45 10.76 -2.78
C TRP A 75 -1.85 11.01 -2.25
N ASP A 76 -2.61 9.96 -2.03
CA ASP A 76 -3.94 10.05 -1.44
C ASP A 76 -3.89 10.61 -0.02
N GLY A 77 -2.89 10.23 0.77
CA GLY A 77 -2.63 10.83 2.08
C GLY A 77 -2.28 12.33 2.00
N VAL A 78 -1.45 12.73 1.05
CA VAL A 78 -1.09 14.13 0.80
C VAL A 78 -2.33 14.97 0.41
N LYS A 79 -3.15 14.46 -0.52
CA LYS A 79 -4.38 15.13 -0.95
C LYS A 79 -5.36 15.31 0.22
N LEU A 80 -5.58 14.25 0.99
CA LEU A 80 -6.47 14.28 2.16
C LEU A 80 -6.01 15.29 3.21
N PHE A 81 -4.71 15.32 3.52
CA PHE A 81 -4.14 16.29 4.44
C PHE A 81 -4.29 17.72 3.91
N ALA A 82 -3.95 17.95 2.64
CA ALA A 82 -4.06 19.26 2.02
C ALA A 82 -5.50 19.77 1.99
N TYR A 83 -6.44 18.92 1.59
CA TYR A 83 -7.86 19.22 1.57
C TYR A 83 -8.38 19.63 2.97
N LYS A 84 -8.10 18.81 4.00
CA LYS A 84 -8.53 19.07 5.38
C LYS A 84 -7.97 20.37 5.96
N ASN A 85 -6.80 20.80 5.50
CA ASN A 85 -6.10 21.98 5.99
C ASN A 85 -6.18 23.18 5.05
N GLY A 86 -6.94 23.10 3.95
CA GLY A 86 -7.09 24.17 2.97
C GLY A 86 -5.78 24.57 2.30
N LYS A 87 -4.89 23.59 2.06
CA LYS A 87 -3.56 23.79 1.49
C LYS A 87 -3.52 23.46 0.01
N SER A 88 -2.67 24.18 -0.72
CA SER A 88 -2.36 23.86 -2.11
C SER A 88 -1.36 22.71 -2.19
N TYR A 89 -1.51 21.83 -3.20
CA TYR A 89 -0.69 20.63 -3.33
C TYR A 89 -0.34 20.33 -4.78
N LYS A 90 0.83 19.72 -4.97
CA LYS A 90 1.32 19.27 -6.28
C LYS A 90 2.28 18.09 -6.12
N TYR A 91 2.26 17.15 -7.07
CA TYR A 91 3.31 16.14 -7.15
C TYR A 91 4.35 16.51 -8.21
N TYR A 92 5.55 16.00 -8.01
CA TYR A 92 6.69 16.12 -8.91
C TYR A 92 7.25 14.74 -9.16
N GLN A 93 7.59 14.48 -10.41
CA GLN A 93 8.11 13.19 -10.82
C GLN A 93 9.55 13.39 -11.31
N PRO A 94 10.54 12.63 -10.78
CA PRO A 94 11.91 12.71 -11.26
C PRO A 94 11.97 12.42 -12.76
N ARG A 95 12.85 13.13 -13.45
CA ARG A 95 13.12 12.81 -14.85
C ARG A 95 13.63 11.38 -14.96
N ASN A 96 13.48 10.77 -16.12
CA ASN A 96 13.85 9.38 -16.39
C ASN A 96 13.08 8.33 -15.60
N GLY A 97 12.08 8.69 -14.78
CA GLY A 97 11.17 7.78 -14.10
C GLY A 97 11.90 6.67 -13.34
N ASN A 98 11.68 5.41 -13.68
CA ASN A 98 12.29 4.26 -13.02
C ASN A 98 13.82 4.16 -13.20
N LYS A 99 14.40 4.94 -14.12
CA LYS A 99 15.85 5.04 -14.34
C LYS A 99 16.42 6.35 -13.82
N ALA A 100 15.68 7.07 -12.96
CA ALA A 100 16.12 8.33 -12.39
C ALA A 100 17.42 8.15 -11.60
N SER A 101 18.37 9.04 -11.83
CA SER A 101 19.57 9.17 -11.02
C SER A 101 19.28 9.95 -9.73
N ASP A 102 20.23 9.95 -8.79
CA ASP A 102 20.15 10.81 -7.60
C ASP A 102 20.03 12.30 -7.98
N ASP A 103 20.66 12.73 -9.07
CA ASP A 103 20.52 14.11 -9.57
C ASP A 103 19.12 14.39 -10.15
N ASP A 104 18.51 13.44 -10.85
CA ASP A 104 17.12 13.57 -11.32
C ASP A 104 16.15 13.73 -10.15
N ARG A 105 16.33 12.91 -9.12
CA ARG A 105 15.54 12.96 -7.88
C ARG A 105 15.76 14.26 -7.11
N TYR A 106 17.01 14.67 -6.94
CA TYR A 106 17.38 15.95 -6.32
C TYR A 106 16.74 17.13 -7.05
N ASN A 107 16.80 17.15 -8.38
CA ASN A 107 16.22 18.22 -9.18
C ASN A 107 14.69 18.29 -8.99
N ALA A 108 13.99 17.15 -8.82
CA ALA A 108 12.57 17.16 -8.53
C ALA A 108 12.24 17.79 -7.16
N PHE A 109 13.07 17.56 -6.13
CA PHE A 109 12.95 18.27 -4.85
C PHE A 109 13.15 19.77 -5.00
N ILE A 110 14.17 20.19 -5.76
CA ILE A 110 14.45 21.61 -5.99
C ILE A 110 13.33 22.27 -6.81
N GLU A 111 12.75 21.57 -7.78
CA GLU A 111 11.57 22.05 -8.50
C GLU A 111 10.36 22.25 -7.58
N ALA A 112 10.14 21.32 -6.64
CA ALA A 112 9.07 21.44 -5.63
C ALA A 112 9.28 22.66 -4.70
N ILE A 113 10.51 22.87 -4.22
CA ILE A 113 10.87 24.02 -3.38
C ILE A 113 10.67 25.35 -4.15
N LYS A 114 11.16 25.44 -5.39
CA LYS A 114 10.95 26.61 -6.26
C LYS A 114 9.46 26.85 -6.55
N GLY A 115 8.67 25.77 -6.60
CA GLY A 115 7.22 25.82 -6.72
C GLY A 115 6.49 26.28 -5.46
N GLY A 116 7.22 26.56 -4.37
CA GLY A 116 6.68 27.12 -3.12
C GLY A 116 6.39 26.10 -2.03
N ALA A 117 6.87 24.85 -2.18
CA ALA A 117 6.61 23.82 -1.20
C ALA A 117 7.37 24.08 0.12
N ASN A 118 6.60 24.16 1.21
CA ASN A 118 7.12 24.24 2.57
C ASN A 118 7.21 22.86 3.23
N ILE A 119 6.41 21.92 2.74
CA ILE A 119 6.40 20.51 3.16
C ILE A 119 6.51 19.66 1.90
N ILE A 120 7.47 18.74 1.90
CA ILE A 120 7.68 17.79 0.79
C ILE A 120 7.66 16.38 1.33
N VAL A 121 6.80 15.54 0.75
CA VAL A 121 6.74 14.11 1.04
C VAL A 121 7.59 13.40 0.00
N ALA A 122 8.64 12.74 0.44
CA ALA A 122 9.52 11.92 -0.35
C ALA A 122 9.14 10.45 -0.16
N THR A 123 8.85 9.75 -1.25
CA THR A 123 8.40 8.35 -1.21
C THR A 123 9.51 7.40 -1.61
N GLY A 124 9.77 6.42 -0.75
CA GLY A 124 10.62 5.28 -1.06
C GLY A 124 12.10 5.46 -0.77
N TYR A 125 12.70 4.35 -0.41
CA TYR A 125 14.10 4.25 0.01
C TYR A 125 15.09 4.83 -1.01
N GLU A 126 14.80 4.69 -2.31
CA GLU A 126 15.65 5.18 -3.39
C GLU A 126 15.82 6.71 -3.42
N GLN A 127 15.00 7.45 -2.66
CA GLN A 127 15.11 8.91 -2.54
C GLN A 127 16.21 9.35 -1.57
N GLU A 128 16.78 8.45 -0.77
CA GLU A 128 17.62 8.77 0.39
C GLU A 128 18.74 9.76 0.08
N ASN A 129 19.59 9.47 -0.90
CA ASN A 129 20.75 10.32 -1.21
C ASN A 129 20.33 11.72 -1.71
N ALA A 130 19.35 11.76 -2.60
CA ALA A 130 18.83 12.99 -3.16
C ALA A 130 18.11 13.84 -2.10
N LEU A 131 17.32 13.22 -1.25
CA LEU A 131 16.62 13.87 -0.14
C LEU A 131 17.59 14.41 0.90
N LYS A 132 18.61 13.64 1.28
CA LYS A 132 19.65 14.06 2.22
C LYS A 132 20.32 15.35 1.74
N ARG A 133 20.68 15.41 0.46
CA ARG A 133 21.28 16.60 -0.17
C ARG A 133 20.29 17.78 -0.17
N ALA A 134 19.07 17.55 -0.66
CA ALA A 134 18.06 18.61 -0.74
C ALA A 134 17.72 19.18 0.64
N ALA A 135 17.59 18.34 1.66
CA ALA A 135 17.27 18.76 3.02
C ALA A 135 18.42 19.54 3.68
N ALA A 136 19.67 19.14 3.47
CA ALA A 136 20.84 19.84 3.99
C ALA A 136 20.98 21.24 3.39
N GLU A 137 20.70 21.38 2.09
CA GLU A 137 20.80 22.66 1.36
C GLU A 137 19.58 23.59 1.57
N ASN A 138 18.44 23.07 2.09
CA ASN A 138 17.20 23.81 2.25
C ASN A 138 16.61 23.60 3.69
N PRO A 139 17.24 24.16 4.73
CA PRO A 139 16.88 23.89 6.13
C PRO A 139 15.48 24.40 6.53
N ASP A 140 14.93 25.38 5.80
CA ASP A 140 13.58 25.91 6.07
C ASP A 140 12.45 25.03 5.52
N THR A 141 12.73 24.18 4.53
CA THR A 141 11.78 23.22 3.97
C THR A 141 11.71 21.99 4.87
N LYS A 142 10.49 21.52 5.17
CA LYS A 142 10.26 20.30 5.94
C LYS A 142 10.04 19.12 5.01
N PHE A 143 10.64 17.99 5.36
CA PHE A 143 10.53 16.78 4.57
C PHE A 143 9.95 15.65 5.41
N ILE A 144 9.08 14.84 4.79
CA ILE A 144 8.60 13.58 5.32
C ILE A 144 9.18 12.48 4.42
N PHE A 145 10.01 11.61 4.99
CA PHE A 145 10.64 10.53 4.26
C PHE A 145 9.91 9.21 4.54
N VAL A 146 9.07 8.77 3.63
CA VAL A 146 8.28 7.54 3.73
C VAL A 146 9.11 6.36 3.24
N ASP A 147 9.12 5.26 3.99
CA ASP A 147 10.04 4.13 3.84
C ASP A 147 11.51 4.50 4.05
N GLY A 148 11.76 5.44 4.95
CA GLY A 148 13.08 5.94 5.20
C GLY A 148 13.47 5.94 6.66
N TYR A 149 14.75 6.13 6.88
CA TYR A 149 15.34 6.22 8.21
C TYR A 149 15.86 7.64 8.49
N VAL A 150 16.26 7.88 9.73
CA VAL A 150 16.81 9.18 10.11
C VAL A 150 18.05 9.50 9.27
N LEU A 151 17.98 10.62 8.54
CA LEU A 151 19.08 11.12 7.74
C LEU A 151 20.01 12.00 8.59
N THR A 152 21.31 11.84 8.38
CA THR A 152 22.34 12.61 9.09
C THR A 152 23.15 13.47 8.13
N ASN A 153 23.64 14.61 8.62
CA ASN A 153 24.64 15.45 7.90
C ASN A 153 26.02 14.77 7.91
N GLY A 154 27.02 15.47 7.34
CA GLY A 154 28.42 14.97 7.29
C GLY A 154 29.06 14.73 8.66
N ASP A 155 28.55 15.36 9.71
CA ASP A 155 29.03 15.25 11.09
C ASP A 155 28.28 14.18 11.89
N GLY A 156 27.39 13.43 11.26
CA GLY A 156 26.57 12.39 11.88
C GLY A 156 25.37 12.91 12.70
N GLN A 157 25.05 14.20 12.63
CA GLN A 157 23.91 14.78 13.31
C GLN A 157 22.65 14.63 12.47
N ALA A 158 21.52 14.30 13.11
CA ALA A 158 20.23 14.19 12.42
C ALA A 158 19.81 15.51 11.77
N LEU A 159 19.32 15.43 10.54
CA LEU A 159 18.73 16.57 9.84
C LEU A 159 17.39 16.92 10.49
N SER A 160 17.33 18.06 11.18
CA SER A 160 16.18 18.50 12.00
C SER A 160 14.94 18.85 11.19
N ASN A 161 15.07 18.99 9.89
CA ASN A 161 13.98 19.27 8.95
C ASN A 161 13.46 18.04 8.22
N VAL A 162 13.92 16.83 8.57
CA VAL A 162 13.45 15.56 8.00
C VAL A 162 12.79 14.70 9.09
N ALA A 163 11.53 14.33 8.86
CA ALA A 163 10.84 13.30 9.63
C ALA A 163 10.81 12.01 8.82
N ALA A 164 11.48 10.96 9.31
CA ALA A 164 11.50 9.66 8.66
C ALA A 164 10.39 8.76 9.23
N VAL A 165 9.74 8.00 8.33
CA VAL A 165 8.69 7.05 8.67
C VAL A 165 9.07 5.70 8.07
N ALA A 166 9.24 4.70 8.91
CA ALA A 166 9.43 3.30 8.53
C ALA A 166 8.30 2.45 9.11
N PHE A 167 7.94 1.41 8.42
CA PHE A 167 6.87 0.50 8.82
C PHE A 167 7.45 -0.83 9.32
N LYS A 168 6.59 -1.68 9.87
CA LYS A 168 6.94 -3.05 10.28
C LYS A 168 6.43 -4.04 9.24
N GLU A 169 6.97 -3.95 8.05
CA GLU A 169 6.54 -4.72 6.88
C GLU A 169 6.66 -6.22 7.12
N GLU A 170 7.59 -6.64 7.99
CA GLU A 170 7.72 -8.04 8.40
C GLU A 170 6.47 -8.55 9.12
N GLN A 171 5.72 -7.68 9.82
CA GLN A 171 4.48 -8.08 10.47
C GLN A 171 3.35 -8.29 9.46
N CYS A 172 3.22 -7.39 8.49
CA CYS A 172 2.23 -7.51 7.43
C CYS A 172 2.52 -8.73 6.54
N GLY A 173 3.80 -8.91 6.17
CA GLY A 173 4.26 -10.10 5.46
C GLY A 173 3.97 -11.40 6.22
N TYR A 174 4.27 -11.42 7.53
CA TYR A 174 3.98 -12.57 8.39
C TYR A 174 2.50 -12.94 8.39
N LEU A 175 1.62 -11.96 8.59
CA LEU A 175 0.18 -12.19 8.59
C LEU A 175 -0.31 -12.70 7.23
N ALA A 176 0.21 -12.17 6.13
CA ALA A 176 -0.12 -12.62 4.78
C ALA A 176 0.30 -14.08 4.53
N GLY A 177 1.51 -14.46 4.94
CA GLY A 177 2.01 -15.84 4.82
C GLY A 177 1.24 -16.82 5.71
N TYR A 178 0.95 -16.40 6.94
CA TYR A 178 0.16 -17.19 7.87
C TYR A 178 -1.25 -17.42 7.34
N ALA A 179 -1.92 -16.37 6.86
CA ALA A 179 -3.26 -16.44 6.27
C ALA A 179 -3.29 -17.35 5.03
N ALA A 180 -2.32 -17.20 4.13
CA ALA A 180 -2.25 -18.02 2.92
C ALA A 180 -2.24 -19.52 3.21
N VAL A 181 -1.49 -19.95 4.23
CA VAL A 181 -1.42 -21.37 4.62
C VAL A 181 -2.66 -21.81 5.36
N THR A 182 -3.21 -21.00 6.24
CA THR A 182 -4.46 -21.34 6.97
C THR A 182 -5.66 -21.43 6.04
N GLU A 183 -5.65 -20.72 4.91
CA GLU A 183 -6.63 -20.85 3.82
C GLU A 183 -6.37 -22.06 2.90
N GLY A 184 -5.43 -22.94 3.26
CA GLY A 184 -5.16 -24.19 2.61
C GLY A 184 -4.16 -24.15 1.45
N ASN A 185 -3.48 -23.03 1.21
CA ASN A 185 -2.45 -22.97 0.16
C ASN A 185 -1.11 -23.48 0.72
N THR A 186 -0.53 -24.46 0.05
CA THR A 186 0.72 -25.13 0.47
C THR A 186 1.88 -24.89 -0.50
N LYS A 187 1.61 -24.42 -1.70
CA LYS A 187 2.62 -24.08 -2.71
C LYS A 187 2.57 -22.58 -2.97
N LEU A 188 3.46 -21.86 -2.31
CA LEU A 188 3.48 -20.42 -2.30
C LEU A 188 4.59 -19.84 -3.17
N GLY A 189 4.41 -18.58 -3.56
CA GLY A 189 5.43 -17.79 -4.23
C GLY A 189 5.55 -16.40 -3.62
N PHE A 190 6.75 -15.84 -3.69
CA PHE A 190 7.03 -14.44 -3.41
C PHE A 190 7.83 -13.84 -4.55
N VAL A 191 7.40 -12.70 -5.07
CA VAL A 191 8.17 -11.88 -6.00
C VAL A 191 8.27 -10.46 -5.47
N GLY A 192 9.50 -9.95 -5.34
CA GLY A 192 9.80 -8.65 -4.76
C GLY A 192 10.46 -7.70 -5.74
N GLY A 193 10.16 -6.41 -5.59
CA GLY A 193 10.81 -5.32 -6.31
C GLY A 193 12.19 -4.97 -5.76
N GLY A 194 12.90 -4.04 -6.46
CA GLY A 194 14.18 -3.49 -6.00
C GLY A 194 15.36 -4.45 -6.02
N ALA A 195 15.32 -5.52 -6.82
CA ALA A 195 16.43 -6.48 -7.01
C ALA A 195 17.02 -7.07 -5.71
N GLY A 196 16.23 -7.12 -4.62
CA GLY A 196 16.69 -7.58 -3.31
C GLY A 196 17.45 -6.52 -2.49
N ASN A 197 17.55 -5.30 -2.97
CA ASN A 197 18.25 -4.20 -2.29
C ASN A 197 17.32 -3.26 -1.50
N ASN A 198 15.99 -3.38 -1.68
CA ASN A 198 15.04 -2.58 -0.95
C ASN A 198 14.73 -3.20 0.43
N PRO A 199 15.03 -2.50 1.55
CA PRO A 199 14.85 -3.06 2.89
C PRO A 199 13.41 -3.39 3.24
N SER A 200 12.44 -2.58 2.80
CA SER A 200 11.01 -2.77 3.09
C SER A 200 10.49 -4.02 2.39
N VAL A 201 10.80 -4.18 1.09
CA VAL A 201 10.44 -5.38 0.32
C VAL A 201 11.05 -6.65 0.93
N ASN A 202 12.31 -6.56 1.41
CA ASN A 202 12.97 -7.68 2.05
C ASN A 202 12.27 -8.07 3.37
N ARG A 203 11.81 -7.09 4.17
CA ARG A 203 11.06 -7.36 5.40
C ARG A 203 9.69 -8.00 5.12
N PHE A 204 8.95 -7.52 4.12
CA PHE A 204 7.72 -8.20 3.67
C PHE A 204 7.97 -9.67 3.32
N GLY A 205 8.97 -9.93 2.48
CA GLY A 205 9.29 -11.28 2.03
C GLY A 205 9.75 -12.19 3.16
N TYR A 206 10.60 -11.68 4.06
CA TYR A 206 11.04 -12.40 5.26
C TYR A 206 9.86 -12.77 6.16
N GLY A 207 8.99 -11.80 6.46
CA GLY A 207 7.77 -12.03 7.24
C GLY A 207 6.87 -13.07 6.59
N PHE A 208 6.66 -12.98 5.28
CA PHE A 208 5.82 -13.92 4.53
C PHE A 208 6.30 -15.37 4.66
N VAL A 209 7.60 -15.60 4.50
CA VAL A 209 8.20 -16.95 4.69
C VAL A 209 8.02 -17.44 6.12
N GLN A 210 8.25 -16.57 7.12
CA GLN A 210 8.09 -16.94 8.52
C GLN A 210 6.63 -17.27 8.88
N GLY A 211 5.69 -16.41 8.48
CA GLY A 211 4.28 -16.64 8.73
C GLY A 211 3.76 -17.93 8.10
N ALA A 212 4.15 -18.20 6.85
CA ALA A 212 3.82 -19.45 6.17
C ALA A 212 4.40 -20.68 6.90
N ASN A 213 5.65 -20.59 7.36
CA ASN A 213 6.32 -21.69 8.09
C ASN A 213 5.65 -21.96 9.45
N ASP A 214 5.26 -20.93 10.19
CA ASP A 214 4.62 -21.12 11.50
C ASP A 214 3.19 -21.64 11.37
N ALA A 215 2.43 -21.19 10.36
CA ALA A 215 1.12 -21.77 10.05
C ALA A 215 1.25 -23.23 9.59
N ALA A 216 2.26 -23.56 8.81
CA ALA A 216 2.54 -24.94 8.37
C ALA A 216 2.80 -25.87 9.57
N LYS A 217 3.61 -25.43 10.53
CA LYS A 217 3.84 -26.19 11.78
C LYS A 217 2.56 -26.40 12.57
N LEU A 218 1.73 -25.35 12.69
CA LEU A 218 0.47 -25.42 13.45
C LEU A 218 -0.55 -26.36 12.81
N THR A 219 -0.64 -26.32 11.48
CA THR A 219 -1.62 -27.13 10.72
C THR A 219 -1.10 -28.52 10.34
N GLY A 220 0.18 -28.78 10.55
CA GLY A 220 0.82 -30.07 10.22
C GLY A 220 1.02 -30.32 8.72
N VAL A 221 1.04 -29.26 7.89
CA VAL A 221 1.25 -29.36 6.45
C VAL A 221 2.70 -29.03 6.08
N VAL A 222 3.12 -29.43 4.89
CA VAL A 222 4.41 -29.04 4.30
C VAL A 222 4.15 -27.92 3.29
N VAL A 223 4.90 -26.82 3.41
CA VAL A 223 4.81 -25.69 2.48
C VAL A 223 6.04 -25.66 1.58
N GLU A 224 5.79 -25.53 0.27
CA GLU A 224 6.81 -25.24 -0.73
C GLU A 224 6.80 -23.73 -1.03
N MET A 225 7.98 -23.11 -1.11
CA MET A 225 8.12 -21.68 -1.35
C MET A 225 9.04 -21.42 -2.55
N LYS A 226 8.52 -20.73 -3.58
CA LYS A 226 9.33 -20.10 -4.61
C LYS A 226 9.56 -18.64 -4.25
N TYR A 227 10.79 -18.16 -4.35
CA TYR A 227 11.18 -16.83 -3.92
C TYR A 227 12.11 -16.17 -4.93
N SER A 228 11.78 -14.96 -5.40
CA SER A 228 12.59 -14.30 -6.43
C SER A 228 12.46 -12.77 -6.39
N TYR A 229 13.54 -12.10 -6.75
CA TYR A 229 13.58 -10.66 -7.09
C TYR A 229 13.80 -10.43 -8.60
N ARG A 230 13.89 -11.50 -9.40
CA ARG A 230 14.14 -11.36 -10.84
C ARG A 230 13.00 -10.63 -11.53
N TYR A 231 13.37 -9.75 -12.43
CA TYR A 231 12.46 -8.93 -13.24
C TYR A 231 11.62 -7.91 -12.43
N GLY A 232 11.98 -7.71 -11.15
CA GLY A 232 11.34 -6.71 -10.27
C GLY A 232 12.19 -5.45 -10.05
N ASP A 233 13.35 -5.31 -10.72
CA ASP A 233 14.37 -4.29 -10.44
C ASP A 233 13.81 -2.87 -10.41
N ASN A 234 12.89 -2.57 -11.32
CA ASN A 234 12.31 -1.24 -11.49
C ASN A 234 10.87 -1.12 -10.95
N PHE A 235 10.37 -2.11 -10.21
CA PHE A 235 8.99 -2.13 -9.70
C PHE A 235 7.91 -2.04 -10.81
N SER A 236 8.28 -2.32 -12.06
CA SER A 236 7.39 -2.21 -13.22
C SER A 236 6.89 -3.56 -13.66
N ALA A 237 5.67 -3.58 -14.22
CA ALA A 237 5.17 -4.75 -14.93
C ALA A 237 6.06 -5.07 -16.15
N SER A 238 6.26 -6.36 -16.41
CA SER A 238 7.02 -6.84 -17.56
C SER A 238 6.56 -8.21 -18.02
N SER A 239 6.75 -8.49 -19.30
CA SER A 239 6.48 -9.80 -19.89
C SER A 239 7.39 -10.88 -19.30
N GLU A 240 8.62 -10.55 -18.95
CA GLU A 240 9.59 -11.47 -18.35
C GLU A 240 9.13 -11.92 -16.96
N LEU A 241 8.66 -11.00 -16.13
CA LEU A 241 8.07 -11.30 -14.82
C LEU A 241 6.81 -12.14 -14.99
N GLN A 242 5.90 -11.72 -15.87
CA GLN A 242 4.65 -12.43 -16.14
C GLN A 242 4.90 -13.85 -16.61
N ASN A 243 5.87 -14.06 -17.51
CA ASN A 243 6.24 -15.40 -17.98
C ASN A 243 6.83 -16.26 -16.84
N MET A 244 7.70 -15.71 -16.01
CA MET A 244 8.26 -16.43 -14.87
C MET A 244 7.16 -16.91 -13.91
N VAL A 245 6.23 -16.04 -13.55
CA VAL A 245 5.15 -16.42 -12.61
C VAL A 245 4.09 -17.31 -13.26
N ASN A 246 3.85 -17.18 -14.58
CA ASN A 246 3.04 -18.15 -15.34
C ASN A 246 3.59 -19.56 -15.20
N GLU A 247 4.92 -19.75 -15.36
CA GLU A 247 5.55 -21.05 -15.19
C GLU A 247 5.46 -21.55 -13.74
N TRP A 248 5.47 -20.63 -12.77
CA TRP A 248 5.26 -21.02 -11.37
C TRP A 248 3.85 -21.57 -11.14
N TYR A 249 2.81 -20.88 -11.63
CA TYR A 249 1.43 -21.37 -11.52
C TYR A 249 1.23 -22.68 -12.26
N LYS A 250 1.72 -22.81 -13.49
CA LYS A 250 1.67 -24.08 -14.27
C LYS A 250 2.36 -25.24 -13.57
N SER A 251 3.41 -24.98 -12.80
CA SER A 251 4.12 -26.00 -12.01
C SER A 251 3.47 -26.25 -10.64
N GLY A 252 2.27 -25.68 -10.39
CA GLY A 252 1.44 -25.96 -9.24
C GLY A 252 1.56 -24.98 -8.09
N THR A 253 2.22 -23.81 -8.26
CA THR A 253 2.13 -22.72 -7.26
C THR A 253 0.69 -22.25 -7.17
N GLU A 254 0.16 -22.12 -5.96
CA GLU A 254 -1.25 -21.84 -5.69
C GLU A 254 -1.51 -20.36 -5.42
N CYS A 255 -0.60 -19.71 -4.68
CA CYS A 255 -0.72 -18.31 -4.28
C CYS A 255 0.63 -17.61 -4.33
N ILE A 256 0.69 -16.44 -4.98
CA ILE A 256 1.93 -15.65 -5.10
C ILE A 256 1.71 -14.27 -4.45
N PHE A 257 2.59 -13.93 -3.50
CA PHE A 257 2.67 -12.57 -2.95
C PHE A 257 3.52 -11.70 -3.89
N SER A 258 2.89 -10.66 -4.43
CA SER A 258 3.53 -9.65 -5.26
C SER A 258 3.85 -8.42 -4.42
N CYS A 259 5.14 -8.13 -4.21
CA CYS A 259 5.59 -7.05 -3.35
C CYS A 259 6.37 -6.01 -4.15
N GLY A 260 5.64 -5.03 -4.72
CA GLY A 260 6.32 -3.92 -5.40
C GLY A 260 5.52 -3.22 -6.50
N GLY A 261 4.74 -2.19 -6.16
CA GLY A 261 4.15 -1.24 -7.11
C GLY A 261 3.49 -1.88 -8.34
N GLU A 262 3.78 -1.35 -9.52
CA GLU A 262 3.20 -1.79 -10.79
C GLU A 262 3.55 -3.22 -11.21
N MET A 263 4.62 -3.81 -10.67
CA MET A 263 4.96 -5.21 -10.99
C MET A 263 3.86 -6.19 -10.58
N CYS A 264 2.97 -5.78 -9.65
CA CYS A 264 1.80 -6.55 -9.25
C CYS A 264 0.89 -6.89 -10.46
N ASP A 265 0.76 -6.01 -11.43
CA ASP A 265 -0.07 -6.24 -12.63
C ASP A 265 0.39 -7.52 -13.36
N SER A 266 1.72 -7.76 -13.52
CA SER A 266 2.24 -8.99 -14.14
C SER A 266 1.86 -10.26 -13.39
N VAL A 267 1.81 -10.17 -12.04
CA VAL A 267 1.45 -11.33 -11.19
C VAL A 267 -0.04 -11.58 -11.23
N PHE A 268 -0.86 -10.53 -11.18
CA PHE A 268 -2.31 -10.64 -11.20
C PHE A 268 -2.82 -11.17 -12.54
N GLU A 269 -2.25 -10.71 -13.66
CA GLU A 269 -2.58 -11.24 -14.99
C GLU A 269 -2.19 -12.72 -15.12
N ALA A 270 -1.02 -13.09 -14.61
CA ALA A 270 -0.60 -14.50 -14.60
C ALA A 270 -1.48 -15.36 -13.70
N ALA A 271 -1.87 -14.86 -12.52
CA ALA A 271 -2.79 -15.54 -11.62
C ALA A 271 -4.16 -15.77 -12.30
N LEU A 272 -4.71 -14.74 -12.93
CA LEU A 272 -5.98 -14.83 -13.65
C LEU A 272 -5.92 -15.88 -14.77
N ALA A 273 -4.84 -15.88 -15.56
CA ALA A 273 -4.66 -16.82 -16.66
C ALA A 273 -4.53 -18.30 -16.23
N ASN A 274 -4.16 -18.55 -14.97
CA ASN A 274 -3.93 -19.90 -14.44
C ASN A 274 -4.90 -20.30 -13.32
N ASN A 275 -5.96 -19.54 -13.05
CA ASN A 275 -6.86 -19.71 -11.91
C ASN A 275 -6.10 -19.77 -10.57
N GLY A 276 -4.99 -19.05 -10.48
CA GLY A 276 -4.18 -18.93 -9.29
C GLY A 276 -4.68 -17.80 -8.36
N LYS A 277 -4.12 -17.77 -7.16
CA LYS A 277 -4.39 -16.72 -6.17
C LYS A 277 -3.19 -15.77 -6.07
N SER A 278 -3.44 -14.54 -5.68
CA SER A 278 -2.39 -13.57 -5.43
C SER A 278 -2.61 -12.83 -4.10
N ILE A 279 -1.53 -12.27 -3.57
CA ILE A 279 -1.54 -11.37 -2.43
C ILE A 279 -0.98 -10.03 -2.90
N GLY A 280 -1.72 -8.96 -2.61
CA GLY A 280 -1.34 -7.59 -2.90
C GLY A 280 -0.49 -6.95 -1.81
N VAL A 281 -0.11 -5.68 -2.00
CA VAL A 281 0.78 -4.92 -1.09
C VAL A 281 0.36 -3.45 -0.99
N ASP A 282 0.73 -2.80 0.11
CA ASP A 282 0.63 -1.37 0.42
C ASP A 282 -0.78 -0.84 0.63
N VAL A 283 -1.71 -1.18 -0.22
CA VAL A 283 -3.13 -0.78 -0.17
C VAL A 283 -4.01 -1.99 -0.45
N ASP A 284 -5.30 -1.88 -0.15
CA ASP A 284 -6.26 -2.92 -0.56
C ASP A 284 -6.34 -3.00 -2.09
N GLN A 285 -5.77 -4.06 -2.66
CA GLN A 285 -5.74 -4.34 -4.09
C GLN A 285 -6.84 -5.32 -4.54
N SER A 286 -7.80 -5.67 -3.67
CA SER A 286 -8.90 -6.58 -4.01
C SER A 286 -9.77 -6.07 -5.17
N SER A 287 -9.86 -4.76 -5.35
CA SER A 287 -10.55 -4.13 -6.47
C SER A 287 -9.74 -4.12 -7.78
N VAL A 288 -8.46 -4.46 -7.74
CA VAL A 288 -7.57 -4.47 -8.92
C VAL A 288 -7.67 -5.78 -9.67
N SER A 289 -7.80 -6.90 -8.95
CA SER A 289 -7.94 -8.23 -9.56
C SER A 289 -8.71 -9.16 -8.63
N ASP A 290 -9.61 -9.96 -9.21
CA ASP A 290 -10.37 -11.00 -8.50
C ASP A 290 -9.46 -12.14 -7.96
N THR A 291 -8.20 -12.19 -8.38
CA THR A 291 -7.22 -13.16 -7.87
C THR A 291 -6.64 -12.77 -6.51
N VAL A 292 -6.80 -11.51 -6.11
CA VAL A 292 -6.26 -10.98 -4.84
C VAL A 292 -7.11 -11.45 -3.67
N ILE A 293 -6.57 -12.38 -2.87
CA ILE A 293 -7.27 -12.92 -1.70
C ILE A 293 -7.08 -12.05 -0.44
N THR A 294 -6.01 -11.27 -0.38
CA THR A 294 -5.72 -10.28 0.66
C THR A 294 -4.60 -9.35 0.20
N SER A 295 -4.35 -8.28 0.94
CA SER A 295 -3.22 -7.37 0.74
C SER A 295 -2.46 -7.18 2.04
N ALA A 296 -1.12 -7.21 1.97
CA ALA A 296 -0.23 -6.92 3.10
C ALA A 296 -0.06 -5.39 3.21
N MET A 297 -0.71 -4.80 4.23
CA MET A 297 -0.79 -3.34 4.44
C MET A 297 -0.28 -2.93 5.82
#